data_2a5ba29491755e7b2b4b43d1dc1b7f26
#
_entry.id   2a5ba29491755e7b2b4b43d1dc1b7f26
#
_cell.length_a   1.000
_cell.length_b   1.000
_cell.length_c   1.000
_cell.angle_alpha   90.00
_cell.angle_beta   90.00
_cell.angle_gamma   90.00
#
_symmetry.space_group_name_H-M   'P 1'
#
loop_
_entity.id
_entity.type
_entity.pdbx_description
1 polymer ?
#
loop_
_entity_poly.entity_id
_entity_poly.type
_entity_poly.pdbx_seq_one_letter_code
_entity_poly.pdbx_strand_id
1 'polypeptide(L)'
;MQKISLATLALVALAASAGAQAPPKGAAHPAAHKKVETQAELQKEAKMTMADARALAQKTVPNGKIASGEIEREGGKLIYSFDMKVPGKSGIDEVNIDAMTSTLVSNQHETPKDEKAEAKADAKAAKAAAKKKP
;
A
#
# COMPACT_ATOMS: atom_id res chain seq x y z
N MET A 1 -28.03 -12.89 -22.56
CA MET A 1 -27.75 -14.33 -22.58
C MET A 1 -26.59 -14.57 -23.52
N GLN A 2 -25.37 -14.72 -23.02
CA GLN A 2 -24.21 -15.13 -23.82
C GLN A 2 -23.50 -16.27 -23.12
N LYS A 3 -23.25 -17.29 -23.87
CA LYS A 3 -22.87 -18.63 -23.44
C LYS A 3 -21.37 -18.72 -23.16
N ILE A 4 -21.02 -19.29 -22.03
CA ILE A 4 -19.68 -19.65 -21.63
C ILE A 4 -19.26 -20.92 -22.40
N SER A 5 -18.18 -20.85 -23.17
CA SER A 5 -17.54 -22.00 -23.80
C SER A 5 -16.42 -22.51 -22.89
N LEU A 6 -16.60 -23.72 -22.38
CA LEU A 6 -15.54 -24.56 -21.83
C LEU A 6 -14.71 -25.13 -22.98
N ALA A 7 -13.42 -25.00 -22.96
CA ALA A 7 -12.46 -25.75 -23.77
C ALA A 7 -11.49 -26.50 -22.85
N THR A 8 -11.74 -27.70 -22.75
CA THR A 8 -11.08 -28.99 -22.66
C THR A 8 -9.58 -29.03 -22.40
N LEU A 9 -9.28 -29.71 -21.31
CA LEU A 9 -8.02 -30.20 -20.76
C LEU A 9 -7.35 -31.20 -21.71
N ALA A 10 -6.07 -31.04 -21.99
CA ALA A 10 -5.22 -32.09 -22.53
C ALA A 10 -4.04 -32.33 -21.57
N LEU A 11 -4.12 -33.50 -20.93
CA LEU A 11 -3.10 -34.07 -20.06
C LEU A 11 -2.07 -34.80 -20.94
N VAL A 12 -0.80 -34.39 -20.90
CA VAL A 12 0.32 -35.19 -21.39
C VAL A 12 1.26 -35.47 -20.24
N ALA A 13 1.25 -36.68 -19.78
CA ALA A 13 2.24 -37.23 -18.86
C ALA A 13 3.46 -37.68 -19.66
N LEU A 14 4.65 -37.23 -19.32
CA LEU A 14 5.90 -37.85 -19.71
C LEU A 14 6.80 -37.99 -18.48
N ALA A 15 6.98 -39.23 -18.07
CA ALA A 15 7.93 -39.65 -17.05
C ALA A 15 9.31 -39.85 -17.69
N ALA A 16 10.36 -39.30 -17.06
CA ALA A 16 11.71 -39.89 -17.10
C ALA A 16 12.61 -39.26 -16.04
N SER A 17 12.99 -40.10 -15.15
CA SER A 17 14.30 -40.49 -14.59
C SER A 17 15.09 -39.46 -13.75
N ALA A 18 15.37 -40.01 -12.59
CA ALA A 18 16.25 -39.61 -11.52
C ALA A 18 17.64 -39.08 -11.96
N GLY A 19 17.98 -37.93 -11.43
CA GLY A 19 19.34 -37.46 -11.30
C GLY A 19 19.42 -36.70 -9.99
N ALA A 20 19.90 -37.38 -8.94
CA ALA A 20 20.19 -36.75 -7.65
C ALA A 20 21.41 -35.85 -7.81
N GLN A 21 21.21 -34.55 -7.89
CA GLN A 21 22.25 -33.57 -7.66
C GLN A 21 21.95 -32.82 -6.38
N ALA A 22 22.90 -32.94 -5.42
CA ALA A 22 22.89 -32.21 -4.19
C ALA A 22 22.86 -30.69 -4.46
N PRO A 23 22.09 -29.89 -3.67
CA PRO A 23 22.09 -28.45 -3.83
C PRO A 23 23.45 -27.88 -3.45
N PRO A 24 23.98 -26.89 -4.20
CA PRO A 24 25.19 -26.18 -3.82
C PRO A 24 24.93 -25.42 -2.50
N LYS A 25 25.78 -25.71 -1.53
CA LYS A 25 25.86 -24.91 -0.29
C LYS A 25 26.21 -23.45 -0.66
N GLY A 26 25.41 -22.53 -0.15
CA GLY A 26 25.89 -21.19 0.17
C GLY A 26 25.79 -20.16 -0.95
N ALA A 27 24.59 -19.65 -1.14
CA ALA A 27 24.44 -18.23 -1.44
C ALA A 27 23.52 -17.68 -0.35
N ALA A 28 24.12 -17.17 0.71
CA ALA A 28 23.44 -16.28 1.62
C ALA A 28 23.01 -15.07 0.77
N HIS A 29 21.75 -15.03 0.41
CA HIS A 29 21.15 -13.78 -0.07
C HIS A 29 21.25 -12.81 1.10
N PRO A 30 21.96 -11.68 0.97
CA PRO A 30 21.87 -10.64 1.97
C PRO A 30 20.38 -10.27 2.01
N ALA A 31 19.76 -10.46 3.18
CA ALA A 31 18.45 -9.92 3.45
C ALA A 31 18.56 -8.42 3.14
N ALA A 32 18.00 -8.01 2.03
CA ALA A 32 17.91 -6.60 1.66
C ALA A 32 17.12 -5.97 2.79
N HIS A 33 17.81 -5.28 3.69
CA HIS A 33 17.18 -4.36 4.62
C HIS A 33 16.40 -3.39 3.76
N LYS A 34 15.07 -3.50 3.75
CA LYS A 34 14.23 -2.48 3.12
C LYS A 34 14.59 -1.17 3.83
N LYS A 35 15.35 -0.33 3.14
CA LYS A 35 15.64 1.03 3.58
C LYS A 35 14.30 1.71 3.74
N VAL A 36 14.03 2.26 4.91
CA VAL A 36 12.83 3.08 5.12
C VAL A 36 13.05 4.34 4.30
N GLU A 37 12.27 4.52 3.26
CA GLU A 37 12.32 5.70 2.38
C GLU A 37 11.79 6.91 3.15
N THR A 38 12.45 8.03 3.00
CA THR A 38 12.01 9.29 3.63
C THR A 38 10.95 9.98 2.74
N GLN A 39 10.12 10.82 3.33
CA GLN A 39 9.16 11.67 2.62
C GLN A 39 9.81 12.42 1.45
N ALA A 40 11.02 12.95 1.65
CA ALA A 40 11.75 13.68 0.62
C ALA A 40 12.24 12.78 -0.54
N GLU A 41 12.59 11.53 -0.28
CA GLU A 41 12.94 10.55 -1.31
C GLU A 41 11.71 10.18 -2.13
N LEU A 42 10.60 9.88 -1.49
CA LEU A 42 9.35 9.54 -2.15
C LEU A 42 8.79 10.70 -3.00
N GLN A 43 8.89 11.94 -2.50
CA GLN A 43 8.46 13.12 -3.25
C GLN A 43 9.26 13.36 -4.54
N LYS A 44 10.52 12.94 -4.60
CA LYS A 44 11.33 13.03 -5.84
C LYS A 44 10.88 12.08 -6.92
N GLU A 45 10.25 10.97 -6.55
CA GLU A 45 9.72 9.99 -7.50
C GLU A 45 8.33 10.38 -8.01
N ALA A 46 7.57 11.15 -7.23
CA ALA A 46 6.23 11.57 -7.57
C ALA A 46 6.21 12.48 -8.81
N LYS A 47 5.25 12.28 -9.68
CA LYS A 47 4.96 13.15 -10.82
C LYS A 47 4.03 14.32 -10.46
N MET A 48 3.32 14.19 -9.37
CA MET A 48 2.45 15.20 -8.80
C MET A 48 3.13 15.85 -7.60
N THR A 49 2.96 17.16 -7.43
CA THR A 49 3.47 17.82 -6.22
C THR A 49 2.54 17.62 -5.03
N MET A 50 3.07 17.72 -3.81
CA MET A 50 2.26 17.72 -2.59
C MET A 50 1.20 18.84 -2.59
N ALA A 51 1.52 19.99 -3.18
CA ALA A 51 0.59 21.13 -3.27
C ALA A 51 -0.60 20.80 -4.18
N ASP A 52 -0.35 20.18 -5.33
CA ASP A 52 -1.42 19.76 -6.26
C ASP A 52 -2.27 18.64 -5.66
N ALA A 53 -1.63 17.69 -4.97
CA ALA A 53 -2.31 16.62 -4.26
C ALA A 53 -3.24 17.18 -3.17
N ARG A 54 -2.78 18.16 -2.38
CA ARG A 54 -3.62 18.87 -1.39
C ARG A 54 -4.82 19.56 -2.04
N ALA A 55 -4.61 20.20 -3.18
CA ALA A 55 -5.71 20.87 -3.90
C ALA A 55 -6.75 19.85 -4.40
N LEU A 56 -6.30 18.66 -4.83
CA LEU A 56 -7.20 17.60 -5.27
C LEU A 56 -7.95 16.97 -4.07
N ALA A 57 -7.27 16.72 -2.94
CA ALA A 57 -7.93 16.26 -1.71
C ALA A 57 -9.00 17.25 -1.24
N GLN A 58 -8.71 18.56 -1.28
CA GLN A 58 -9.68 19.60 -0.92
C GLN A 58 -10.89 19.66 -1.86
N LYS A 59 -10.70 19.36 -3.14
CA LYS A 59 -11.82 19.21 -4.10
C LYS A 59 -12.64 17.96 -3.84
N THR A 60 -12.01 16.88 -3.40
CA THR A 60 -12.68 15.60 -3.07
C THR A 60 -13.55 15.75 -1.83
N VAL A 61 -13.09 16.51 -0.83
CA VAL A 61 -13.82 16.79 0.42
C VAL A 61 -13.90 18.30 0.64
N PRO A 62 -14.82 19.02 -0.05
CA PRO A 62 -14.82 20.48 -0.10
C PRO A 62 -14.95 21.17 1.27
N ASN A 63 -15.69 20.56 2.21
CA ASN A 63 -15.89 21.09 3.55
C ASN A 63 -14.88 20.56 4.57
N GLY A 64 -13.95 19.69 4.14
CA GLY A 64 -12.92 19.12 4.97
C GLY A 64 -11.77 20.10 5.20
N LYS A 65 -11.11 19.96 6.34
CA LYS A 65 -9.83 20.61 6.64
C LYS A 65 -8.76 19.54 6.70
N ILE A 66 -7.70 19.69 5.93
CA ILE A 66 -6.55 18.78 5.97
C ILE A 66 -5.90 18.87 7.35
N ALA A 67 -5.92 17.79 8.10
CA ALA A 67 -5.30 17.64 9.41
C ALA A 67 -3.86 17.15 9.28
N SER A 68 -3.63 16.17 8.42
CA SER A 68 -2.30 15.63 8.08
C SER A 68 -2.22 15.30 6.60
N GLY A 69 -1.02 15.05 6.11
CA GLY A 69 -0.80 14.59 4.75
C GLY A 69 0.64 14.18 4.55
N GLU A 70 0.81 13.02 3.97
CA GLU A 70 2.10 12.41 3.73
C GLU A 70 2.15 11.72 2.36
N ILE A 71 3.33 11.31 1.94
CA ILE A 71 3.53 10.47 0.78
C ILE A 71 4.10 9.14 1.24
N GLU A 72 3.54 8.05 0.75
CA GLU A 72 3.91 6.71 1.18
C GLU A 72 3.74 5.68 0.07
N ARG A 73 4.25 4.45 0.32
CA ARG A 73 4.00 3.31 -0.56
C ARG A 73 2.96 2.39 0.05
N GLU A 74 1.83 2.33 -0.59
CA GLU A 74 0.76 1.42 -0.22
C GLU A 74 0.38 0.51 -1.40
N GLY A 75 0.27 -0.80 -1.15
CA GLY A 75 -0.10 -1.78 -2.18
C GLY A 75 0.80 -1.75 -3.44
N GLY A 76 2.06 -1.33 -3.31
CA GLY A 76 3.01 -1.19 -4.42
C GLY A 76 2.85 0.11 -5.23
N LYS A 77 1.96 0.99 -4.83
CA LYS A 77 1.77 2.32 -5.42
C LYS A 77 2.44 3.38 -4.55
N LEU A 78 2.82 4.49 -5.18
CA LEU A 78 3.21 5.70 -4.48
C LEU A 78 1.97 6.58 -4.37
N ILE A 79 1.55 6.88 -3.15
CA ILE A 79 0.33 7.63 -2.88
C ILE A 79 0.59 8.84 -1.98
N TYR A 80 -0.21 9.88 -2.16
CA TYR A 80 -0.41 10.92 -1.15
C TYR A 80 -1.64 10.56 -0.33
N SER A 81 -1.48 10.42 0.98
CA SER A 81 -2.55 10.18 1.95
C SER A 81 -2.84 11.47 2.73
N PHE A 82 -4.11 11.84 2.82
CA PHE A 82 -4.57 13.02 3.55
C PHE A 82 -5.69 12.68 4.51
N ASP A 83 -5.47 12.98 5.78
CA ASP A 83 -6.52 12.96 6.78
C ASP A 83 -7.30 14.28 6.75
N MET A 84 -8.59 14.20 6.55
CA MET A 84 -9.44 15.38 6.46
C MET A 84 -10.50 15.39 7.56
N LYS A 85 -10.52 16.47 8.34
CA LYS A 85 -11.57 16.69 9.34
C LYS A 85 -12.72 17.47 8.74
N VAL A 86 -13.91 16.87 8.79
CA VAL A 86 -15.13 17.52 8.30
C VAL A 86 -15.91 18.08 9.50
N PRO A 87 -16.25 19.38 9.51
CA PRO A 87 -17.03 19.97 10.59
C PRO A 87 -18.36 19.23 10.80
N GLY A 88 -18.66 18.88 12.04
CA GLY A 88 -19.88 18.16 12.40
C GLY A 88 -19.84 16.63 12.20
N LYS A 89 -18.75 16.08 11.65
CA LYS A 89 -18.50 14.63 11.62
C LYS A 89 -17.45 14.24 12.65
N SER A 90 -17.65 13.12 13.31
CA SER A 90 -16.63 12.47 14.14
C SER A 90 -15.71 11.64 13.26
N GLY A 91 -14.43 11.47 13.64
CA GLY A 91 -13.43 10.76 12.84
C GLY A 91 -12.80 11.62 11.76
N ILE A 92 -12.24 10.97 10.76
CA ILE A 92 -11.57 11.58 9.62
C ILE A 92 -12.11 11.01 8.30
N ASP A 93 -12.03 11.80 7.23
CA ASP A 93 -12.15 11.29 5.88
C ASP A 93 -10.73 11.17 5.32
N GLU A 94 -10.25 9.94 5.08
CA GLU A 94 -8.96 9.65 4.48
C GLU A 94 -9.06 9.71 2.96
N VAL A 95 -8.23 10.54 2.33
CA VAL A 95 -8.19 10.72 0.88
C VAL A 95 -6.83 10.30 0.35
N ASN A 96 -6.82 9.22 -0.43
CA ASN A 96 -5.64 8.66 -1.06
C ASN A 96 -5.59 9.00 -2.55
N ILE A 97 -4.46 9.58 -2.99
CA ILE A 97 -4.25 10.04 -4.36
C ILE A 97 -2.97 9.40 -4.91
N ASP A 98 -3.07 8.80 -6.08
CA ASP A 98 -1.91 8.22 -6.77
C ASP A 98 -0.95 9.33 -7.21
N ALA A 99 0.26 9.31 -6.67
CA ALA A 99 1.28 10.33 -6.89
C ALA A 99 1.89 10.31 -8.32
N MET A 100 1.66 9.22 -9.06
CA MET A 100 2.17 9.03 -10.41
C MET A 100 1.15 9.41 -11.49
N THR A 101 -0.13 9.17 -11.22
CA THR A 101 -1.22 9.37 -12.20
C THR A 101 -2.12 10.54 -11.86
N SER A 102 -1.98 11.12 -10.67
CA SER A 102 -2.84 12.22 -10.16
C SER A 102 -4.32 11.83 -10.07
N THR A 103 -4.61 10.55 -9.84
CA THR A 103 -5.97 10.04 -9.74
C THR A 103 -6.34 9.72 -8.29
N LEU A 104 -7.61 9.92 -7.95
CA LEU A 104 -8.15 9.50 -6.65
C LEU A 104 -8.10 7.97 -6.57
N VAL A 105 -7.45 7.43 -5.53
CA VAL A 105 -7.39 6.00 -5.23
C VAL A 105 -8.55 5.60 -4.33
N SER A 106 -8.74 6.33 -3.23
CA SER A 106 -9.81 6.09 -2.27
C SER A 106 -10.22 7.38 -1.55
N ASN A 107 -11.44 7.39 -1.04
CA ASN A 107 -11.92 8.34 -0.06
C ASN A 107 -12.77 7.55 0.92
N GLN A 108 -12.28 7.36 2.14
CA GLN A 108 -12.89 6.52 3.17
C GLN A 108 -13.14 7.36 4.41
N HIS A 109 -14.25 7.06 5.10
CA HIS A 109 -14.53 7.67 6.39
C HIS A 109 -14.12 6.72 7.50
N GLU A 110 -13.18 7.15 8.33
CA GLU A 110 -12.71 6.41 9.49
C GLU A 110 -13.29 7.00 10.76
N THR A 111 -13.89 6.14 11.57
CA THR A 111 -14.36 6.52 12.89
C THR A 111 -13.22 6.45 13.90
N PRO A 112 -13.32 7.13 15.06
CA PRO A 112 -12.32 7.02 16.12
C PRO A 112 -12.09 5.59 16.63
N LYS A 113 -13.01 4.67 16.34
CA LYS A 113 -12.89 3.25 16.65
C LYS A 113 -11.98 2.55 15.65
N ASP A 114 -12.08 2.91 14.38
CA ASP A 114 -11.29 2.35 13.28
C ASP A 114 -9.85 2.83 13.41
N GLU A 115 -9.61 4.15 13.57
CA GLU A 115 -8.30 4.74 13.87
C GLU A 115 -7.59 4.03 15.05
N LYS A 116 -8.35 3.73 16.11
CA LYS A 116 -7.80 3.04 17.29
C LYS A 116 -7.51 1.55 17.03
N ALA A 117 -8.22 0.92 16.10
CA ALA A 117 -7.97 -0.46 15.70
C ALA A 117 -6.71 -0.56 14.85
N GLU A 118 -6.51 0.36 13.91
CA GLU A 118 -5.30 0.46 13.07
C GLU A 118 -4.06 0.77 13.88
N ALA A 119 -4.10 1.79 14.74
CA ALA A 119 -2.99 2.12 15.63
C ALA A 119 -2.57 0.92 16.52
N LYS A 120 -3.51 0.05 16.90
CA LYS A 120 -3.20 -1.19 17.63
C LYS A 120 -2.59 -2.26 16.72
N ALA A 121 -3.03 -2.34 15.48
CA ALA A 121 -2.49 -3.30 14.51
C ALA A 121 -1.04 -2.94 14.17
N ASP A 122 -0.76 -1.67 13.92
CA ASP A 122 0.58 -1.15 13.62
C ASP A 122 1.53 -1.31 14.80
N ALA A 123 1.09 -0.99 16.02
CA ALA A 123 1.87 -1.22 17.23
C ALA A 123 2.18 -2.71 17.45
N LYS A 124 1.26 -3.61 17.09
CA LYS A 124 1.47 -5.05 17.15
C LYS A 124 2.44 -5.53 16.08
N ALA A 125 2.33 -5.01 14.86
CA ALA A 125 3.23 -5.31 13.75
C ALA A 125 4.67 -4.84 14.06
N ALA A 126 4.82 -3.61 14.57
CA ALA A 126 6.09 -3.06 14.98
C ALA A 126 6.76 -3.88 16.10
N LYS A 127 5.98 -4.32 17.11
CA LYS A 127 6.47 -5.21 18.17
C LYS A 127 6.87 -6.59 17.65
N ALA A 128 6.13 -7.13 16.68
CA ALA A 128 6.47 -8.42 16.06
C ALA A 128 7.75 -8.33 15.24
N ALA A 129 7.94 -7.23 14.51
CA ALA A 129 9.15 -6.94 13.75
C ALA A 129 10.39 -6.77 14.66
N ALA A 130 10.22 -6.06 15.79
CA ALA A 130 11.29 -5.87 16.77
C ALA A 130 11.72 -7.18 17.46
N LYS A 131 10.78 -8.13 17.67
CA LYS A 131 11.04 -9.42 18.30
C LYS A 131 11.72 -10.43 17.36
N LYS A 132 11.77 -10.16 16.06
CA LYS A 132 12.36 -11.03 15.03
C LYS A 132 13.81 -10.64 14.67
N LYS A 133 14.39 -9.69 15.40
CA LYS A 133 15.80 -9.31 15.25
C LYS A 133 16.65 -10.27 16.08
N PRO A 134 17.58 -11.04 15.45
CA PRO A 134 18.48 -11.95 16.15
C PRO A 134 19.44 -11.20 17.07
#